data_07a32a65d87f7c014d407fcee3186d1c
#
_entry.id   07a32a65d87f7c014d407fcee3186d1c
#
_cell.length_a   1.000
_cell.length_b   1.000
_cell.length_c   1.000
_cell.angle_alpha   90.00
_cell.angle_beta   90.00
_cell.angle_gamma   90.00
#
_symmetry.space_group_name_H-M   'P 1'
#
loop_
_entity.id
_entity.type
_entity.pdbx_description
1 polymer ?
#
loop_
_entity_poly.entity_id
_entity_poly.type
_entity_poly.pdbx_seq_one_letter_code
_entity_poly.pdbx_strand_id
1 'polypeptide(L)'
;MEISALLERHRHSRQQIGKRLLEFREFSSKQVMWTYEQDEIKLVPSSCKHDERLFEELAFCILAANTSAEMGMKTVDRLRKMLHHASPKQMTTAIKGVYRFINLRPQYIVHSRTYLQQLDVPFHELLRSFEDKQELRDFLANNAGIKGIGYKEASHFLRNVGIGGFAILDKHIVKSMHEFGITPTSKPPSSRRQYLELEQRYVEWAESLGISPEELDLLLWSRKTGKILK
;
A
#
# COMPACT_ATOMS: atom_id res chain seq x y z
N MET A 1 -5.27 -26.59 1.69
CA MET A 1 -3.82 -26.26 1.59
C MET A 1 -3.23 -26.40 2.98
N GLU A 2 -1.99 -26.87 3.12
CA GLU A 2 -1.45 -27.17 4.44
C GLU A 2 -0.80 -25.95 5.10
N ILE A 3 -1.15 -25.68 6.34
CA ILE A 3 -0.57 -24.60 7.17
C ILE A 3 0.92 -24.86 7.41
N SER A 4 1.33 -26.13 7.53
CA SER A 4 2.73 -26.54 7.67
C SER A 4 3.63 -25.98 6.54
N ALA A 5 3.18 -26.09 5.29
CA ALA A 5 3.91 -25.56 4.14
C ALA A 5 4.00 -24.02 4.14
N LEU A 6 2.96 -23.32 4.64
CA LEU A 6 2.99 -21.88 4.81
C LEU A 6 4.01 -21.45 5.87
N LEU A 7 4.04 -22.12 7.01
CA LEU A 7 4.98 -21.86 8.11
C LEU A 7 6.42 -22.19 7.71
N GLU A 8 6.64 -23.25 6.93
CA GLU A 8 7.96 -23.57 6.40
C GLU A 8 8.45 -22.46 5.47
N ARG A 9 7.60 -21.99 4.55
CA ARG A 9 7.92 -20.84 3.70
C ARG A 9 8.21 -19.59 4.51
N HIS A 10 7.45 -19.32 5.57
CA HIS A 10 7.73 -18.20 6.48
C HIS A 10 9.14 -18.29 7.07
N ARG A 11 9.54 -19.47 7.58
CA ARG A 11 10.89 -19.69 8.11
C ARG A 11 11.99 -19.33 7.10
N HIS A 12 11.83 -19.73 5.84
CA HIS A 12 12.79 -19.41 4.78
C HIS A 12 12.80 -17.93 4.37
N SER A 13 11.65 -17.24 4.46
CA SER A 13 11.50 -15.85 4.05
C SER A 13 11.64 -14.84 5.20
N ARG A 14 11.73 -15.31 6.45
CA ARG A 14 11.64 -14.48 7.67
C ARG A 14 12.62 -13.31 7.68
N GLN A 15 13.86 -13.54 7.25
CA GLN A 15 14.86 -12.48 7.21
C GLN A 15 14.49 -11.38 6.22
N GLN A 16 14.01 -11.74 5.02
CA GLN A 16 13.61 -10.79 3.99
C GLN A 16 12.34 -10.04 4.38
N ILE A 17 11.36 -10.74 4.97
CA ILE A 17 10.14 -10.14 5.51
C ILE A 17 10.49 -9.15 6.62
N GLY A 18 11.31 -9.55 7.60
CA GLY A 18 11.77 -8.69 8.69
C GLY A 18 12.49 -7.44 8.19
N LYS A 19 13.37 -7.58 7.19
CA LYS A 19 14.01 -6.43 6.52
C LYS A 19 12.96 -5.47 5.93
N ARG A 20 11.97 -5.98 5.18
CA ARG A 20 10.93 -5.17 4.56
C ARG A 20 10.07 -4.44 5.61
N LEU A 21 9.71 -5.10 6.70
CA LEU A 21 8.98 -4.47 7.80
C LEU A 21 9.80 -3.35 8.49
N LEU A 22 11.11 -3.56 8.63
CA LEU A 22 12.00 -2.50 9.13
C LEU A 22 12.03 -1.30 8.18
N GLU A 23 12.11 -1.53 6.88
CA GLU A 23 12.11 -0.48 5.85
C GLU A 23 10.82 0.35 5.89
N PHE A 24 9.64 -0.24 6.15
CA PHE A 24 8.39 0.54 6.34
C PHE A 24 8.48 1.46 7.56
N ARG A 25 9.05 1.00 8.67
CA ARG A 25 9.27 1.83 9.87
C ARG A 25 10.30 2.93 9.61
N GLU A 26 11.36 2.62 8.90
CA GLU A 26 12.40 3.57 8.53
C GLU A 26 11.89 4.67 7.60
N PHE A 27 10.94 4.35 6.71
CA PHE A 27 10.35 5.35 5.81
C PHE A 27 9.71 6.52 6.56
N SER A 28 9.05 6.28 7.69
CA SER A 28 8.42 7.33 8.48
C SER A 28 9.41 8.15 9.35
N SER A 29 10.55 7.56 9.72
CA SER A 29 11.50 8.15 10.68
C SER A 29 12.80 8.66 10.06
N LYS A 30 13.16 8.19 8.86
CA LYS A 30 14.37 8.56 8.15
C LYS A 30 14.10 9.34 6.87
N GLN A 31 15.11 10.06 6.40
CA GLN A 31 15.09 10.80 5.13
C GLN A 31 15.37 9.84 3.95
N VAL A 32 14.40 8.97 3.64
CA VAL A 32 14.51 7.92 2.63
C VAL A 32 13.27 7.87 1.73
N MET A 33 13.40 7.28 0.55
CA MET A 33 12.30 7.10 -0.40
C MET A 33 12.40 5.74 -1.09
N TRP A 34 11.27 5.26 -1.60
CA TRP A 34 11.21 4.02 -2.37
C TRP A 34 11.64 4.25 -3.83
N THR A 35 12.45 3.32 -4.36
CA THR A 35 12.83 3.27 -5.78
C THR A 35 12.63 1.87 -6.34
N TYR A 36 12.55 1.77 -7.65
CA TYR A 36 12.51 0.49 -8.36
C TYR A 36 13.70 0.43 -9.32
N GLU A 37 14.71 -0.32 -8.95
CA GLU A 37 15.95 -0.47 -9.70
C GLU A 37 16.34 -1.93 -9.81
N GLN A 38 16.78 -2.35 -11.01
CA GLN A 38 17.25 -3.73 -11.26
C GLN A 38 16.22 -4.80 -10.81
N ASP A 39 14.93 -4.56 -11.11
CA ASP A 39 13.81 -5.43 -10.74
C ASP A 39 13.60 -5.64 -9.21
N GLU A 40 14.15 -4.72 -8.40
CA GLU A 40 13.97 -4.69 -6.94
C GLU A 40 13.37 -3.37 -6.46
N ILE A 41 12.53 -3.45 -5.42
CA ILE A 41 12.07 -2.28 -4.67
C ILE A 41 13.04 -2.06 -3.52
N LYS A 42 13.64 -0.86 -3.47
CA LYS A 42 14.66 -0.46 -2.48
C LYS A 42 14.27 0.81 -1.77
N LEU A 43 14.73 0.94 -0.53
CA LEU A 43 14.68 2.17 0.24
C LEU A 43 16.04 2.86 0.15
N VAL A 44 16.07 4.08 -0.38
CA VAL A 44 17.30 4.83 -0.62
C VAL A 44 17.26 6.21 0.05
N PRO A 45 18.41 6.84 0.39
CA PRO A 45 18.42 8.21 0.87
C PRO A 45 17.72 9.18 -0.08
N SER A 46 17.04 10.18 0.47
CA SER A 46 16.28 11.17 -0.30
C SER A 46 16.50 12.58 0.24
N SER A 47 16.55 13.57 -0.65
CA SER A 47 16.51 14.99 -0.30
C SER A 47 15.11 15.60 -0.33
N CYS A 48 14.09 14.82 -0.73
CA CYS A 48 12.70 15.29 -0.78
C CYS A 48 12.15 15.58 0.62
N LYS A 49 11.27 16.58 0.72
CA LYS A 49 10.57 16.89 1.98
C LYS A 49 9.71 15.72 2.43
N HIS A 50 9.40 15.65 3.72
CA HIS A 50 8.60 14.56 4.29
C HIS A 50 7.25 14.42 3.58
N ASP A 51 6.50 15.51 3.41
CA ASP A 51 5.21 15.50 2.76
C ASP A 51 5.27 15.10 1.27
N GLU A 52 6.35 15.46 0.59
CA GLU A 52 6.58 15.05 -0.79
C GLU A 52 6.74 13.52 -0.90
N ARG A 53 7.47 12.92 0.03
CA ARG A 53 7.67 11.46 0.10
C ARG A 53 6.37 10.73 0.47
N LEU A 54 5.62 11.26 1.42
CA LEU A 54 4.30 10.73 1.80
C LEU A 54 3.32 10.80 0.63
N PHE A 55 3.32 11.93 -0.10
CA PHE A 55 2.47 12.07 -1.28
C PHE A 55 2.88 11.14 -2.41
N GLU A 56 4.18 10.92 -2.61
CA GLU A 56 4.68 9.93 -3.57
C GLU A 56 4.18 8.52 -3.21
N GLU A 57 4.19 8.15 -1.92
CA GLU A 57 3.67 6.86 -1.47
C GLU A 57 2.15 6.74 -1.65
N LEU A 58 1.40 7.82 -1.42
CA LEU A 58 -0.02 7.87 -1.73
C LEU A 58 -0.28 7.68 -3.25
N ALA A 59 0.51 8.37 -4.09
CA ALA A 59 0.45 8.23 -5.54
C ALA A 59 0.79 6.80 -5.99
N PHE A 60 1.76 6.14 -5.34
CA PHE A 60 2.03 4.72 -5.57
C PHE A 60 0.79 3.86 -5.28
N CYS A 61 0.12 4.04 -4.16
CA CYS A 61 -1.09 3.25 -3.83
C CYS A 61 -2.23 3.49 -4.84
N ILE A 62 -2.40 4.73 -5.31
CA ILE A 62 -3.34 5.06 -6.40
C ILE A 62 -2.97 4.30 -7.69
N LEU A 63 -1.69 4.26 -8.05
CA LEU A 63 -1.20 3.64 -9.28
C LEU A 63 -1.17 2.11 -9.18
N ALA A 64 -0.89 1.54 -8.01
CA ALA A 64 -0.86 0.09 -7.79
C ALA A 64 -2.27 -0.54 -7.76
N ALA A 65 -3.33 0.25 -7.56
CA ALA A 65 -4.70 -0.24 -7.54
C ALA A 65 -5.08 -0.91 -8.89
N ASN A 66 -5.43 -2.21 -8.83
CA ASN A 66 -5.72 -3.07 -10.00
C ASN A 66 -4.56 -3.27 -10.99
N THR A 67 -3.31 -3.04 -10.54
CA THR A 67 -2.09 -3.39 -11.28
C THR A 67 -1.12 -4.15 -10.36
N SER A 68 0.12 -4.41 -10.80
CA SER A 68 1.15 -4.95 -9.90
C SER A 68 1.88 -3.84 -9.14
N ALA A 69 2.45 -4.17 -7.97
CA ALA A 69 3.30 -3.26 -7.22
C ALA A 69 4.50 -2.79 -8.06
N GLU A 70 5.10 -3.67 -8.85
CA GLU A 70 6.19 -3.33 -9.77
C GLU A 70 5.76 -2.29 -10.80
N MET A 71 4.57 -2.45 -11.40
CA MET A 71 4.04 -1.48 -12.36
C MET A 71 3.75 -0.14 -11.68
N GLY A 72 3.20 -0.17 -10.46
CA GLY A 72 2.99 1.02 -9.64
C GLY A 72 4.30 1.78 -9.42
N MET A 73 5.36 1.09 -8.98
CA MET A 73 6.68 1.68 -8.75
C MET A 73 7.33 2.24 -10.02
N LYS A 74 7.37 1.45 -11.10
CA LYS A 74 7.86 1.93 -12.41
C LYS A 74 7.16 3.21 -12.86
N THR A 75 5.86 3.28 -12.60
CA THR A 75 5.06 4.45 -12.99
C THR A 75 5.34 5.65 -12.07
N VAL A 76 5.48 5.43 -10.77
CA VAL A 76 5.90 6.48 -9.82
C VAL A 76 7.26 7.04 -10.20
N ASP A 77 8.26 6.18 -10.43
CA ASP A 77 9.61 6.61 -10.82
C ASP A 77 9.58 7.50 -12.07
N ARG A 78 8.74 7.13 -13.04
CA ARG A 78 8.56 7.91 -14.26
C ARG A 78 7.88 9.26 -14.03
N LEU A 79 6.97 9.34 -13.06
CA LEU A 79 6.22 10.55 -12.71
C LEU A 79 6.90 11.39 -11.63
N ARG A 80 7.91 10.87 -10.92
CA ARG A 80 8.48 11.46 -9.70
C ARG A 80 8.74 12.96 -9.80
N LYS A 81 9.47 13.38 -10.84
CA LYS A 81 9.84 14.79 -11.06
C LYS A 81 8.63 15.70 -11.32
N MET A 82 7.47 15.14 -11.63
CA MET A 82 6.27 15.91 -12.02
C MET A 82 5.08 15.70 -11.08
N LEU A 83 5.18 14.79 -10.09
CA LEU A 83 4.08 14.48 -9.17
C LEU A 83 3.54 15.72 -8.45
N HIS A 84 4.41 16.67 -8.10
CA HIS A 84 4.06 17.82 -7.28
C HIS A 84 3.53 19.05 -8.05
N HIS A 85 3.63 19.08 -9.39
CA HIS A 85 3.26 20.26 -10.17
C HIS A 85 2.57 20.01 -11.52
N ALA A 86 2.78 18.82 -12.12
CA ALA A 86 2.25 18.56 -13.47
C ALA A 86 0.72 18.45 -13.48
N SER A 87 0.13 18.82 -14.61
CA SER A 87 -1.28 18.59 -14.91
C SER A 87 -1.57 17.12 -15.23
N PRO A 88 -2.84 16.69 -15.16
CA PRO A 88 -3.22 15.31 -15.54
C PRO A 88 -2.79 14.97 -16.97
N LYS A 89 -2.91 15.92 -17.91
CA LYS A 89 -2.52 15.73 -19.32
C LYS A 89 -1.01 15.46 -19.48
N GLN A 90 -0.17 16.19 -18.76
CA GLN A 90 1.29 15.98 -18.77
C GLN A 90 1.65 14.61 -18.21
N MET A 91 1.05 14.21 -17.06
CA MET A 91 1.26 12.88 -16.48
C MET A 91 0.78 11.77 -17.44
N THR A 92 -0.41 11.93 -18.06
CA THR A 92 -0.93 10.99 -19.06
C THR A 92 0.06 10.79 -20.20
N THR A 93 0.62 11.87 -20.73
CA THR A 93 1.62 11.80 -21.80
C THR A 93 2.87 11.06 -21.37
N ALA A 94 3.36 11.30 -20.14
CA ALA A 94 4.56 10.68 -19.61
C ALA A 94 4.44 9.16 -19.42
N ILE A 95 3.24 8.64 -19.11
CA ILE A 95 3.01 7.20 -18.85
C ILE A 95 2.31 6.47 -20.01
N LYS A 96 2.09 7.15 -21.12
CA LYS A 96 1.49 6.55 -22.34
C LYS A 96 2.34 5.38 -22.84
N GLY A 97 1.69 4.27 -23.18
CA GLY A 97 2.35 3.04 -23.64
C GLY A 97 2.98 2.18 -22.54
N VAL A 98 2.99 2.65 -21.28
CA VAL A 98 3.60 1.92 -20.15
C VAL A 98 2.56 1.52 -19.12
N TYR A 99 1.58 2.37 -18.87
CA TYR A 99 0.61 2.17 -17.80
C TYR A 99 -0.84 2.09 -18.34
N ARG A 100 -1.64 1.19 -17.77
CA ARG A 100 -2.99 0.87 -18.29
C ARG A 100 -4.03 1.96 -18.05
N PHE A 101 -4.01 2.60 -16.88
CA PHE A 101 -5.04 3.56 -16.46
C PHE A 101 -4.60 5.01 -16.66
N ILE A 102 -4.04 5.30 -17.84
CA ILE A 102 -3.37 6.58 -18.18
C ILE A 102 -4.26 7.83 -18.04
N ASN A 103 -5.56 7.68 -18.20
CA ASN A 103 -6.48 8.83 -18.15
C ASN A 103 -7.03 9.08 -16.74
N LEU A 104 -7.30 8.03 -15.98
CA LEU A 104 -8.02 8.12 -14.71
C LEU A 104 -7.07 8.40 -13.54
N ARG A 105 -5.95 7.66 -13.45
CA ARG A 105 -5.05 7.77 -12.30
C ARG A 105 -4.32 9.12 -12.19
N PRO A 106 -3.85 9.73 -13.27
CA PRO A 106 -3.33 11.09 -13.23
C PRO A 106 -4.34 12.12 -12.70
N GLN A 107 -5.64 11.98 -13.05
CA GLN A 107 -6.68 12.85 -12.51
C GLN A 107 -6.83 12.67 -10.98
N TYR A 108 -6.82 11.43 -10.49
CA TYR A 108 -6.89 11.13 -9.05
C TYR A 108 -5.67 11.69 -8.30
N ILE A 109 -4.47 11.52 -8.83
CA ILE A 109 -3.24 12.04 -8.24
C ILE A 109 -3.31 13.58 -8.12
N VAL A 110 -3.66 14.26 -9.21
CA VAL A 110 -3.75 15.73 -9.21
C VAL A 110 -4.87 16.22 -8.29
N HIS A 111 -6.03 15.57 -8.28
CA HIS A 111 -7.13 15.91 -7.39
C HIS A 111 -6.70 15.80 -5.91
N SER A 112 -6.10 14.66 -5.53
CA SER A 112 -5.62 14.43 -4.16
C SER A 112 -4.51 15.40 -3.78
N ARG A 113 -3.59 15.71 -4.69
CA ARG A 113 -2.56 16.72 -4.49
C ARG A 113 -3.16 18.09 -4.20
N THR A 114 -4.10 18.55 -5.05
CA THR A 114 -4.74 19.86 -4.89
C THR A 114 -5.46 19.95 -3.55
N TYR A 115 -6.18 18.92 -3.16
CA TYR A 115 -6.84 18.85 -1.86
C TYR A 115 -5.84 18.96 -0.70
N LEU A 116 -4.79 18.15 -0.70
CA LEU A 116 -3.78 18.17 0.37
C LEU A 116 -3.02 19.51 0.46
N GLN A 117 -2.79 20.17 -0.68
CA GLN A 117 -2.15 21.50 -0.73
C GLN A 117 -3.06 22.64 -0.24
N GLN A 118 -4.37 22.43 -0.18
CA GLN A 118 -5.35 23.41 0.32
C GLN A 118 -5.62 23.27 1.83
N LEU A 119 -5.08 22.25 2.47
CA LEU A 119 -5.20 22.08 3.91
C LEU A 119 -4.26 23.04 4.65
N ASP A 120 -4.72 23.59 5.76
CA ASP A 120 -3.94 24.50 6.62
C ASP A 120 -2.84 23.76 7.41
N VAL A 121 -2.80 22.44 7.31
CA VAL A 121 -1.84 21.58 8.03
C VAL A 121 -1.04 20.74 7.04
N PRO A 122 0.28 20.52 7.29
CA PRO A 122 1.11 19.59 6.52
C PRO A 122 0.55 18.17 6.53
N PHE A 123 0.78 17.42 5.45
CA PHE A 123 0.22 16.07 5.33
C PHE A 123 0.71 15.11 6.43
N HIS A 124 1.97 15.21 6.84
CA HIS A 124 2.49 14.40 7.95
C HIS A 124 1.86 14.74 9.31
N GLU A 125 1.52 16.00 9.55
CA GLU A 125 0.80 16.42 10.76
C GLU A 125 -0.65 15.93 10.73
N LEU A 126 -1.31 16.02 9.58
CA LEU A 126 -2.64 15.45 9.39
C LEU A 126 -2.67 13.96 9.72
N LEU A 127 -1.70 13.17 9.23
CA LEU A 127 -1.64 11.74 9.56
C LEU A 127 -1.43 11.47 11.05
N ARG A 128 -0.76 12.37 11.78
CA ARG A 128 -0.50 12.25 13.22
C ARG A 128 -1.63 12.82 14.09
N SER A 129 -2.54 13.60 13.54
CA SER A 129 -3.63 14.22 14.30
C SER A 129 -4.73 13.23 14.74
N PHE A 130 -4.76 12.04 14.18
CA PHE A 130 -5.71 10.98 14.54
C PHE A 130 -5.15 10.15 15.69
N GLU A 131 -5.87 10.07 16.80
CA GLU A 131 -5.55 9.19 17.93
C GLU A 131 -5.84 7.72 17.60
N ASP A 132 -6.96 7.47 16.89
CA ASP A 132 -7.33 6.15 16.41
C ASP A 132 -6.92 5.96 14.94
N LYS A 133 -6.07 4.96 14.71
CA LYS A 133 -5.64 4.57 13.36
C LYS A 133 -6.77 4.06 12.46
N GLN A 134 -7.88 3.56 13.02
CA GLN A 134 -9.06 3.16 12.25
C GLN A 134 -9.77 4.40 11.70
N GLU A 135 -9.90 5.47 12.51
CA GLU A 135 -10.45 6.74 12.06
C GLU A 135 -9.58 7.37 10.97
N LEU A 136 -8.25 7.29 11.10
CA LEU A 136 -7.33 7.73 10.06
C LEU A 136 -7.54 6.95 8.74
N ARG A 137 -7.69 5.63 8.82
CA ARG A 137 -7.98 4.82 7.63
C ARG A 137 -9.35 5.16 7.02
N ASP A 138 -10.37 5.34 7.87
CA ASP A 138 -11.71 5.74 7.43
C ASP A 138 -11.67 7.12 6.74
N PHE A 139 -10.90 8.06 7.28
CA PHE A 139 -10.66 9.35 6.65
C PHE A 139 -10.04 9.19 5.25
N LEU A 140 -8.95 8.45 5.13
CA LEU A 140 -8.28 8.23 3.84
C LEU A 140 -9.18 7.53 2.82
N ALA A 141 -9.97 6.54 3.24
CA ALA A 141 -10.80 5.73 2.36
C ALA A 141 -12.08 6.42 1.89
N ASN A 142 -12.64 7.35 2.69
CA ASN A 142 -13.93 7.97 2.43
C ASN A 142 -13.85 9.47 2.11
N ASN A 143 -12.69 10.10 2.20
CA ASN A 143 -12.53 11.53 1.93
C ASN A 143 -12.69 11.84 0.44
N ALA A 144 -13.64 12.69 0.10
CA ALA A 144 -13.89 13.12 -1.28
C ALA A 144 -12.69 13.85 -1.92
N GLY A 145 -11.81 14.46 -1.12
CA GLY A 145 -10.58 15.11 -1.55
C GLY A 145 -9.46 14.13 -1.92
N ILE A 146 -9.51 12.89 -1.46
CA ILE A 146 -8.52 11.85 -1.75
C ILE A 146 -9.14 10.81 -2.70
N LYS A 147 -8.77 10.84 -3.97
CA LYS A 147 -9.37 9.99 -5.01
C LYS A 147 -8.53 8.73 -5.29
N GLY A 148 -9.24 7.63 -5.57
CA GLY A 148 -8.60 6.37 -5.97
C GLY A 148 -8.03 5.55 -4.81
N ILE A 149 -8.37 5.92 -3.59
CA ILE A 149 -8.04 5.22 -2.35
C ILE A 149 -9.34 4.70 -1.73
N GLY A 150 -9.47 3.39 -1.59
CA GLY A 150 -10.48 2.72 -0.78
C GLY A 150 -9.84 2.10 0.46
N TYR A 151 -10.58 1.26 1.20
CA TYR A 151 -10.06 0.62 2.44
C TYR A 151 -8.77 -0.18 2.20
N LYS A 152 -8.70 -0.93 1.11
CA LYS A 152 -7.53 -1.72 0.75
C LYS A 152 -6.31 -0.83 0.47
N GLU A 153 -6.48 0.21 -0.34
CA GLU A 153 -5.41 1.13 -0.68
C GLU A 153 -5.00 2.00 0.53
N ALA A 154 -5.94 2.39 1.38
CA ALA A 154 -5.65 3.12 2.63
C ALA A 154 -4.83 2.25 3.60
N SER A 155 -5.21 0.98 3.81
CA SER A 155 -4.42 0.03 4.60
C SER A 155 -3.01 -0.17 4.03
N HIS A 156 -2.89 -0.25 2.71
CA HIS A 156 -1.62 -0.39 2.01
C HIS A 156 -0.73 0.84 2.20
N PHE A 157 -1.27 2.04 2.03
CA PHE A 157 -0.56 3.29 2.27
C PHE A 157 -0.08 3.40 3.72
N LEU A 158 -0.97 3.18 4.69
CA LEU A 158 -0.65 3.28 6.11
C LEU A 158 0.48 2.32 6.50
N ARG A 159 0.42 1.05 6.09
CA ARG A 159 1.51 0.10 6.31
C ARG A 159 2.83 0.60 5.73
N ASN A 160 2.83 1.08 4.50
CA ASN A 160 4.04 1.51 3.80
C ASN A 160 4.69 2.75 4.42
N VAL A 161 3.90 3.58 5.11
CA VAL A 161 4.41 4.74 5.87
C VAL A 161 4.61 4.44 7.36
N GLY A 162 4.63 3.15 7.75
CA GLY A 162 4.97 2.72 9.11
C GLY A 162 3.82 2.68 10.11
N ILE A 163 2.57 2.86 9.67
CA ILE A 163 1.36 2.76 10.50
C ILE A 163 0.71 1.39 10.24
N GLY A 164 1.11 0.39 10.99
CA GLY A 164 0.69 -0.99 10.81
C GLY A 164 -0.58 -1.39 11.57
N GLY A 165 -0.87 -2.71 11.52
CA GLY A 165 -2.00 -3.35 12.21
C GLY A 165 -3.26 -3.45 11.36
N PHE A 166 -3.14 -3.35 10.03
CA PHE A 166 -4.23 -3.48 9.08
C PHE A 166 -4.02 -4.68 8.14
N ALA A 167 -5.11 -5.30 7.70
CA ALA A 167 -5.07 -6.23 6.59
C ALA A 167 -5.20 -5.48 5.25
N ILE A 168 -4.46 -5.91 4.23
CA ILE A 168 -4.57 -5.40 2.86
C ILE A 168 -5.38 -6.40 2.05
N LEU A 169 -6.71 -6.34 2.19
CA LEU A 169 -7.65 -7.33 1.67
C LEU A 169 -7.89 -7.17 0.16
N ASP A 170 -6.87 -7.48 -0.62
CA ASP A 170 -7.03 -7.57 -2.06
C ASP A 170 -7.56 -8.96 -2.50
N LYS A 171 -7.82 -9.10 -3.81
CA LYS A 171 -8.36 -10.35 -4.38
C LYS A 171 -7.46 -11.58 -4.12
N HIS A 172 -6.14 -11.39 -3.98
CA HIS A 172 -5.19 -12.48 -3.77
C HIS A 172 -5.14 -12.90 -2.31
N ILE A 173 -5.16 -11.93 -1.40
CA ILE A 173 -5.23 -12.18 0.05
C ILE A 173 -6.56 -12.87 0.39
N VAL A 174 -7.71 -12.34 -0.09
CA VAL A 174 -9.01 -12.96 0.16
C VAL A 174 -9.12 -14.35 -0.46
N LYS A 175 -8.53 -14.56 -1.64
CA LYS A 175 -8.43 -15.90 -2.23
C LYS A 175 -7.60 -16.84 -1.36
N SER A 176 -6.47 -16.39 -0.83
CA SER A 176 -5.66 -17.20 0.08
C SER A 176 -6.41 -17.53 1.36
N MET A 177 -7.11 -16.56 1.97
CA MET A 177 -7.96 -16.81 3.14
C MET A 177 -9.00 -17.92 2.86
N HIS A 178 -9.62 -17.88 1.68
CA HIS A 178 -10.57 -18.92 1.27
C HIS A 178 -9.88 -20.28 1.08
N GLU A 179 -8.73 -20.33 0.43
CA GLU A 179 -7.96 -21.55 0.22
C GLU A 179 -7.51 -22.22 1.53
N PHE A 180 -7.31 -21.43 2.59
CA PHE A 180 -6.97 -21.91 3.94
C PHE A 180 -8.20 -22.10 4.85
N GLY A 181 -9.42 -21.92 4.35
CA GLY A 181 -10.66 -22.13 5.11
C GLY A 181 -11.00 -21.02 6.11
N ILE A 182 -10.32 -19.87 6.05
CA ILE A 182 -10.54 -18.72 6.95
C ILE A 182 -11.84 -17.96 6.60
N THR A 183 -12.21 -17.97 5.33
CA THR A 183 -13.45 -17.34 4.85
C THR A 183 -14.21 -18.26 3.87
N PRO A 184 -15.54 -18.25 3.86
CA PRO A 184 -16.34 -19.09 2.97
C PRO A 184 -16.30 -18.64 1.50
N THR A 185 -15.82 -17.43 1.21
CA THR A 185 -15.80 -16.84 -0.14
C THR A 185 -14.45 -16.26 -0.50
N SER A 186 -14.09 -16.34 -1.78
CA SER A 186 -12.92 -15.68 -2.35
C SER A 186 -13.22 -14.28 -2.92
N LYS A 187 -14.43 -13.75 -2.74
CA LYS A 187 -14.81 -12.41 -3.21
C LYS A 187 -14.29 -11.34 -2.27
N PRO A 188 -13.59 -10.31 -2.78
CA PRO A 188 -13.19 -9.16 -1.98
C PRO A 188 -14.38 -8.44 -1.34
N PRO A 189 -14.20 -7.80 -0.17
CA PRO A 189 -15.26 -7.07 0.48
C PRO A 189 -15.68 -5.86 -0.36
N SER A 190 -17.00 -5.59 -0.43
CA SER A 190 -17.58 -4.48 -1.19
C SER A 190 -18.11 -3.34 -0.32
N SER A 191 -18.07 -3.49 1.01
CA SER A 191 -18.49 -2.48 1.97
C SER A 191 -17.51 -2.38 3.15
N ARG A 192 -17.54 -1.25 3.89
CA ARG A 192 -16.77 -1.07 5.13
C ARG A 192 -17.03 -2.21 6.12
N ARG A 193 -18.28 -2.53 6.36
CA ARG A 193 -18.67 -3.60 7.30
C ARG A 193 -18.04 -4.94 6.92
N GLN A 194 -18.17 -5.34 5.66
CA GLN A 194 -17.56 -6.59 5.16
C GLN A 194 -16.03 -6.56 5.25
N TYR A 195 -15.42 -5.38 5.01
CA TYR A 195 -13.98 -5.23 5.12
C TYR A 195 -13.52 -5.47 6.56
N LEU A 196 -14.15 -4.84 7.54
CA LEU A 196 -13.79 -4.98 8.96
C LEU A 196 -14.04 -6.40 9.49
N GLU A 197 -15.16 -7.03 9.11
CA GLU A 197 -15.46 -8.42 9.49
C GLU A 197 -14.41 -9.40 8.92
N LEU A 198 -13.97 -9.17 7.69
CA LEU A 198 -12.96 -10.02 7.06
C LEU A 198 -11.55 -9.74 7.59
N GLU A 199 -11.24 -8.48 7.89
CA GLU A 199 -10.00 -8.06 8.54
C GLU A 199 -9.83 -8.69 9.91
N GLN A 200 -10.88 -8.73 10.73
CA GLN A 200 -10.85 -9.39 12.02
C GLN A 200 -10.44 -10.87 11.89
N ARG A 201 -11.04 -11.61 10.97
CA ARG A 201 -10.67 -13.01 10.69
C ARG A 201 -9.24 -13.16 10.20
N TYR A 202 -8.76 -12.19 9.44
CA TYR A 202 -7.38 -12.17 8.95
C TYR A 202 -6.38 -11.98 10.10
N VAL A 203 -6.67 -11.04 11.01
CA VAL A 203 -5.85 -10.77 12.20
C VAL A 203 -5.82 -12.00 13.11
N GLU A 204 -6.97 -12.59 13.43
CA GLU A 204 -7.08 -13.83 14.22
C GLU A 204 -6.30 -14.98 13.58
N TRP A 205 -6.33 -15.08 12.25
CA TRP A 205 -5.53 -16.07 11.53
C TRP A 205 -4.02 -15.82 11.68
N ALA A 206 -3.55 -14.57 11.50
CA ALA A 206 -2.15 -14.23 11.70
C ALA A 206 -1.68 -14.54 13.13
N GLU A 207 -2.47 -14.19 14.14
CA GLU A 207 -2.22 -14.49 15.55
C GLU A 207 -2.13 -16.00 15.81
N SER A 208 -3.02 -16.80 15.21
CA SER A 208 -3.00 -18.26 15.31
C SER A 208 -1.73 -18.91 14.72
N LEU A 209 -1.08 -18.21 13.80
CA LEU A 209 0.20 -18.61 13.20
C LEU A 209 1.42 -18.06 13.98
N GLY A 210 1.21 -17.21 14.98
CA GLY A 210 2.26 -16.53 15.76
C GLY A 210 3.04 -15.48 14.96
N ILE A 211 2.43 -14.86 13.95
CA ILE A 211 3.03 -13.80 13.11
C ILE A 211 2.13 -12.57 13.04
N SER A 212 2.71 -11.42 12.70
CA SER A 212 1.92 -10.19 12.55
C SER A 212 1.07 -10.20 11.25
N PRO A 213 -0.01 -9.39 11.17
CA PRO A 213 -0.78 -9.21 9.95
C PRO A 213 0.08 -8.78 8.76
N GLU A 214 1.07 -7.91 8.98
CA GLU A 214 1.99 -7.45 7.93
C GLU A 214 2.95 -8.56 7.47
N GLU A 215 3.43 -9.40 8.40
CA GLU A 215 4.24 -10.57 8.03
C GLU A 215 3.45 -11.55 7.18
N LEU A 216 2.19 -11.80 7.55
CA LEU A 216 1.30 -12.67 6.80
C LEU A 216 1.02 -12.12 5.40
N ASP A 217 0.80 -10.80 5.26
CA ASP A 217 0.60 -10.15 3.95
C ASP A 217 1.80 -10.37 3.02
N LEU A 218 3.00 -10.04 3.49
CA LEU A 218 4.24 -10.23 2.72
C LEU A 218 4.50 -11.71 2.40
N LEU A 219 4.19 -12.60 3.32
CA LEU A 219 4.33 -14.05 3.11
C LEU A 219 3.38 -14.55 2.02
N LEU A 220 2.10 -14.20 2.07
CA LEU A 220 1.10 -14.63 1.10
C LEU A 220 1.38 -14.05 -0.29
N TRP A 221 1.82 -12.78 -0.37
CA TRP A 221 2.26 -12.17 -1.61
C TRP A 221 3.52 -12.83 -2.18
N SER A 222 4.50 -13.15 -1.33
CA SER A 222 5.72 -13.85 -1.77
C SER A 222 5.42 -15.24 -2.35
N ARG A 223 4.42 -15.91 -1.80
CA ARG A 223 3.93 -17.18 -2.31
C ARG A 223 3.36 -17.04 -3.74
N LYS A 224 2.74 -15.90 -4.03
CA LYS A 224 2.12 -15.60 -5.33
C LYS A 224 3.12 -15.13 -6.37
N THR A 225 4.06 -14.28 -5.98
CA THR A 225 4.97 -13.56 -6.89
C THR A 225 6.40 -14.09 -6.89
N GLY A 226 6.77 -14.90 -5.89
CA GLY A 226 8.15 -15.30 -5.63
C GLY A 226 9.02 -14.19 -4.99
N LYS A 227 8.48 -12.99 -4.76
CA LYS A 227 9.21 -11.81 -4.27
C LYS A 227 8.55 -11.21 -3.03
N ILE A 228 9.35 -10.62 -2.13
CA ILE A 228 8.88 -9.78 -1.03
C ILE A 228 8.82 -8.33 -1.54
N LEU A 229 7.64 -7.90 -1.96
CA LEU A 229 7.38 -6.54 -2.46
C LEU A 229 6.83 -5.64 -1.34
N LYS A 230 6.50 -4.40 -1.66
CA LYS A 230 5.77 -3.51 -0.73
C LYS A 230 4.30 -3.39 -1.08
#